data_3989bee9db176616db61a9002ee54b78
#
_entry.id   3989bee9db176616db61a9002ee54b78
#
_cell.length_a   1.000
_cell.length_b   1.000
_cell.length_c   1.000
_cell.angle_alpha   90.00
_cell.angle_beta   90.00
_cell.angle_gamma   90.00
#
_symmetry.space_group_name_H-M   'P 1'
#
loop_
_entity.id
_entity.type
_entity.pdbx_description
1 polymer ?
#
loop_
_entity_poly.entity_id
_entity_poly.type
_entity_poly.pdbx_seq_one_letter_code
_entity_poly.pdbx_strand_id
1 'polypeptide(L)'
;MPTAFRSPLLTFVFAAIVFGCASAFPHEDAASAVAGQTLTQHGPIPAVPTPTVGERAAAIAVREVGVPYRWGGSSPAGGFDCSGLVDWAYGRLGIELPHSSYALYDQGRRVARSRMKPGDLLFFSGLGHVGIYIGLGRMVHAPHSGTRVQVVKLGRSSYGARLVGVRRVIHT
;
A
#
# COMPACT_ATOMS: atom_id res chain seq x y z
N MET A 1 52.47 -11.23 -3.39
CA MET A 1 52.88 -10.00 -4.12
C MET A 1 51.62 -9.19 -4.36
N PRO A 2 51.45 -8.06 -3.72
CA PRO A 2 50.27 -7.22 -3.87
C PRO A 2 50.54 -6.12 -4.90
N THR A 3 49.68 -5.98 -5.87
CA THR A 3 49.67 -4.87 -6.84
C THR A 3 48.70 -3.79 -6.36
N ALA A 4 49.30 -2.67 -5.95
CA ALA A 4 48.58 -1.45 -5.57
C ALA A 4 48.07 -0.71 -6.80
N PHE A 5 46.78 -0.39 -6.84
CA PHE A 5 46.18 0.50 -7.85
C PHE A 5 46.13 1.92 -7.26
N ARG A 6 46.91 2.82 -7.86
CA ARG A 6 46.96 4.25 -7.52
C ARG A 6 45.84 4.99 -8.24
N SER A 7 45.01 5.73 -7.50
CA SER A 7 44.08 6.72 -8.05
C SER A 7 44.80 8.05 -8.33
N PRO A 8 44.51 8.75 -9.43
CA PRO A 8 44.96 10.12 -9.62
C PRO A 8 43.97 11.13 -9.04
N LEU A 9 44.51 12.04 -8.23
CA LEU A 9 43.86 13.26 -7.75
C LEU A 9 43.62 14.21 -8.93
N LEU A 10 42.34 14.59 -9.17
CA LEU A 10 42.00 15.65 -10.10
C LEU A 10 41.85 16.98 -9.32
N THR A 11 42.84 17.85 -9.51
CA THR A 11 42.91 19.18 -8.93
C THR A 11 42.07 20.12 -9.79
N PHE A 12 40.95 20.64 -9.25
CA PHE A 12 40.17 21.71 -9.90
C PHE A 12 40.73 23.08 -9.47
N VAL A 13 41.24 23.81 -10.43
CA VAL A 13 41.68 25.20 -10.30
C VAL A 13 40.46 26.11 -10.42
N PHE A 14 40.19 26.90 -9.38
CA PHE A 14 39.20 27.97 -9.41
C PHE A 14 39.81 29.21 -10.08
N ALA A 15 39.29 29.61 -11.23
CA ALA A 15 39.57 30.90 -11.84
C ALA A 15 38.44 31.88 -11.45
N ALA A 16 38.77 32.87 -10.63
CA ALA A 16 37.90 33.98 -10.29
C ALA A 16 38.01 35.02 -11.42
N ILE A 17 36.88 35.27 -12.10
CA ILE A 17 36.72 36.41 -13.02
C ILE A 17 35.89 37.47 -12.30
N VAL A 18 36.53 38.54 -11.91
CA VAL A 18 35.91 39.77 -11.42
C VAL A 18 35.62 40.66 -12.64
N PHE A 19 34.32 40.86 -12.96
CA PHE A 19 33.90 41.91 -13.91
C PHE A 19 32.98 42.85 -13.13
N GLY A 20 33.54 44.02 -12.77
CA GLY A 20 32.78 45.14 -12.31
C GLY A 20 32.14 45.85 -13.49
N CYS A 21 30.85 46.06 -13.42
CA CYS A 21 30.18 47.06 -14.27
C CYS A 21 29.13 47.76 -13.42
N ALA A 22 29.45 48.96 -13.00
CA ALA A 22 28.51 49.91 -12.37
C ALA A 22 27.60 50.44 -13.47
N SER A 23 26.31 50.13 -13.38
CA SER A 23 25.28 50.82 -14.15
C SER A 23 24.28 51.42 -13.18
N ALA A 24 24.23 52.73 -13.20
CA ALA A 24 23.27 53.56 -12.47
C ALA A 24 21.85 53.26 -12.96
N PHE A 25 20.94 52.94 -12.08
CA PHE A 25 19.50 52.87 -12.35
C PHE A 25 18.85 54.20 -12.00
N PRO A 26 18.06 54.77 -12.89
CA PRO A 26 17.25 55.92 -12.53
C PRO A 26 16.12 55.50 -11.60
N HIS A 27 15.94 56.32 -10.55
CA HIS A 27 14.80 56.27 -9.66
C HIS A 27 13.58 56.74 -10.46
N GLU A 28 12.63 55.83 -10.73
CA GLU A 28 11.28 56.23 -11.11
C GLU A 28 10.32 55.81 -10.01
N ASP A 29 9.73 56.83 -9.39
CA ASP A 29 8.60 56.72 -8.48
C ASP A 29 7.40 56.12 -9.23
N ALA A 30 7.06 54.88 -8.95
CA ALA A 30 5.79 54.29 -9.32
C ALA A 30 5.06 53.79 -8.07
N ALA A 31 4.69 54.77 -7.22
CA ALA A 31 3.59 54.58 -6.30
C ALA A 31 2.30 54.72 -7.11
N SER A 32 1.58 53.63 -7.26
CA SER A 32 0.14 53.50 -7.56
C SER A 32 -0.12 52.45 -8.62
N ALA A 33 -0.49 51.29 -8.21
CA ALA A 33 -1.51 50.37 -8.78
C ALA A 33 -1.41 48.98 -8.20
N VAL A 34 -1.59 48.83 -6.91
CA VAL A 34 -1.98 47.52 -6.34
C VAL A 34 -3.41 47.64 -5.84
N ALA A 35 -4.31 47.79 -6.80
CA ALA A 35 -5.74 47.66 -6.56
C ALA A 35 -6.20 46.45 -7.41
N GLY A 36 -6.66 45.40 -6.74
CA GLY A 36 -7.52 44.41 -7.37
C GLY A 36 -6.87 43.15 -7.92
N GLN A 37 -5.96 42.47 -7.22
CA GLN A 37 -5.83 41.04 -7.41
C GLN A 37 -6.95 40.36 -6.64
N THR A 38 -8.08 40.19 -7.31
CA THR A 38 -9.16 39.31 -6.89
C THR A 38 -8.54 37.96 -6.56
N LEU A 39 -8.55 37.56 -5.28
CA LEU A 39 -8.19 36.22 -4.84
C LEU A 39 -9.05 35.26 -5.66
N THR A 40 -8.46 34.63 -6.67
CA THR A 40 -9.08 33.59 -7.45
C THR A 40 -9.55 32.55 -6.44
N GLN A 41 -10.87 32.48 -6.23
CA GLN A 41 -11.49 31.47 -5.38
C GLN A 41 -11.00 30.12 -5.87
N HIS A 42 -10.18 29.47 -5.06
CA HIS A 42 -9.90 28.04 -5.25
C HIS A 42 -11.27 27.37 -5.21
N GLY A 43 -11.67 26.80 -6.33
CA GLY A 43 -12.86 25.98 -6.40
C GLY A 43 -12.82 24.89 -5.30
N PRO A 44 -13.95 24.33 -4.89
CA PRO A 44 -14.02 23.36 -3.82
C PRO A 44 -12.99 22.24 -4.07
N ILE A 45 -12.09 22.04 -3.10
CA ILE A 45 -11.10 20.97 -3.14
C ILE A 45 -11.89 19.67 -3.32
N PRO A 46 -11.61 18.83 -4.35
CA PRO A 46 -12.32 17.57 -4.54
C PRO A 46 -12.24 16.77 -3.24
N ALA A 47 -13.38 16.40 -2.68
CA ALA A 47 -13.41 15.59 -1.47
C ALA A 47 -12.65 14.29 -1.72
N VAL A 48 -11.63 14.01 -0.89
CA VAL A 48 -10.92 12.73 -0.93
C VAL A 48 -11.93 11.62 -0.62
N PRO A 49 -12.10 10.63 -1.49
CA PRO A 49 -13.08 9.57 -1.26
C PRO A 49 -12.80 8.86 0.06
N THR A 50 -13.82 8.73 0.90
CA THR A 50 -13.71 7.97 2.16
C THR A 50 -13.37 6.51 1.85
N PRO A 51 -12.32 5.93 2.47
CA PRO A 51 -11.96 4.54 2.23
C PRO A 51 -13.10 3.58 2.57
N THR A 52 -13.37 2.65 1.68
CA THR A 52 -14.35 1.58 1.90
C THR A 52 -13.92 0.67 3.06
N VAL A 53 -14.86 -0.10 3.62
CA VAL A 53 -14.55 -1.10 4.66
C VAL A 53 -13.49 -2.09 4.17
N GLY A 54 -13.59 -2.56 2.93
CA GLY A 54 -12.58 -3.46 2.36
C GLY A 54 -11.19 -2.84 2.29
N GLU A 55 -11.07 -1.59 1.85
CA GLU A 55 -9.79 -0.87 1.84
C GLU A 55 -9.21 -0.70 3.24
N ARG A 56 -10.06 -0.42 4.24
CA ARG A 56 -9.65 -0.34 5.64
C ARG A 56 -9.18 -1.69 6.17
N ALA A 57 -9.92 -2.77 5.89
CA ALA A 57 -9.53 -4.14 6.29
C ALA A 57 -8.19 -4.54 5.65
N ALA A 58 -8.01 -4.27 4.36
CA ALA A 58 -6.75 -4.49 3.66
C ALA A 58 -5.58 -3.72 4.30
N ALA A 59 -5.80 -2.46 4.65
CA ALA A 59 -4.79 -1.63 5.32
C ALA A 59 -4.44 -2.16 6.73
N ILE A 60 -5.43 -2.65 7.50
CA ILE A 60 -5.19 -3.29 8.79
C ILE A 60 -4.34 -4.54 8.63
N ALA A 61 -4.72 -5.43 7.70
CA ALA A 61 -3.96 -6.66 7.46
C ALA A 61 -2.52 -6.42 6.99
N VAL A 62 -2.26 -5.36 6.21
CA VAL A 62 -0.91 -4.99 5.77
C VAL A 62 -0.03 -4.56 6.94
N ARG A 63 -0.58 -3.97 8.00
CA ARG A 63 0.18 -3.60 9.21
C ARG A 63 0.72 -4.80 9.96
N GLU A 64 0.12 -5.97 9.77
CA GLU A 64 0.53 -7.22 10.41
C GLU A 64 1.65 -7.95 9.65
N VAL A 65 2.18 -7.38 8.55
CA VAL A 65 3.32 -7.95 7.82
C VAL A 65 4.52 -8.11 8.74
N GLY A 66 5.10 -9.31 8.75
CA GLY A 66 6.20 -9.68 9.64
C GLY A 66 5.76 -10.46 10.89
N VAL A 67 4.48 -10.45 11.27
CA VAL A 67 3.97 -11.27 12.37
C VAL A 67 4.09 -12.75 12.01
N PRO A 68 4.60 -13.62 12.92
CA PRO A 68 4.77 -15.05 12.64
C PRO A 68 3.46 -15.76 12.30
N TYR A 69 3.53 -16.71 11.37
CA TYR A 69 2.44 -17.67 11.19
C TYR A 69 2.29 -18.55 12.43
N ARG A 70 1.05 -18.74 12.87
CA ARG A 70 0.67 -19.73 13.88
C ARG A 70 -0.68 -20.34 13.52
N TRP A 71 -0.74 -21.65 13.45
CA TRP A 71 -2.02 -22.35 13.24
C TRP A 71 -3.03 -22.01 14.34
N GLY A 72 -4.24 -21.62 13.93
CA GLY A 72 -5.28 -21.15 14.86
C GLY A 72 -5.00 -19.77 15.48
N GLY A 73 -3.97 -19.07 15.04
CA GLY A 73 -3.64 -17.73 15.55
C GLY A 73 -4.50 -16.65 14.90
N SER A 74 -4.94 -15.67 15.73
CA SER A 74 -5.82 -14.57 15.31
C SER A 74 -5.43 -13.22 15.93
N SER A 75 -4.18 -13.06 16.36
CA SER A 75 -3.74 -11.81 16.98
C SER A 75 -2.26 -11.49 16.67
N PRO A 76 -1.84 -10.22 16.74
CA PRO A 76 -0.44 -9.84 16.54
C PRO A 76 0.50 -10.50 17.57
N ALA A 77 0.07 -10.63 18.82
CA ALA A 77 0.86 -11.23 19.88
C ALA A 77 0.96 -12.76 19.76
N GLY A 78 -0.13 -13.41 19.34
CA GLY A 78 -0.23 -14.86 19.21
C GLY A 78 0.22 -15.41 17.86
N GLY A 79 0.39 -14.57 16.87
CA GLY A 79 0.58 -14.96 15.47
C GLY A 79 -0.75 -15.12 14.73
N PHE A 80 -0.67 -15.34 13.42
CA PHE A 80 -1.83 -15.48 12.55
C PHE A 80 -1.74 -16.75 11.72
N ASP A 81 -2.89 -17.43 11.53
CA ASP A 81 -3.09 -18.24 10.34
C ASP A 81 -3.81 -17.43 9.24
N CYS A 82 -4.08 -18.05 8.09
CA CYS A 82 -4.64 -17.36 6.94
C CYS A 82 -6.03 -16.77 7.21
N SER A 83 -6.91 -17.49 7.87
CA SER A 83 -8.27 -17.08 8.22
C SER A 83 -8.31 -16.19 9.46
N GLY A 84 -7.40 -16.39 10.42
CA GLY A 84 -7.27 -15.53 11.59
C GLY A 84 -6.80 -14.12 11.25
N LEU A 85 -5.95 -13.96 10.22
CA LEU A 85 -5.60 -12.64 9.71
C LEU A 85 -6.83 -11.93 9.10
N VAL A 86 -7.72 -12.67 8.41
CA VAL A 86 -8.96 -12.12 7.85
C VAL A 86 -9.90 -11.70 8.98
N ASP A 87 -10.15 -12.59 9.94
CA ASP A 87 -10.98 -12.34 11.11
C ASP A 87 -10.50 -11.11 11.88
N TRP A 88 -9.20 -11.06 12.19
CA TRP A 88 -8.59 -9.89 12.82
C TRP A 88 -8.84 -8.58 12.06
N ALA A 89 -8.55 -8.58 10.76
CA ALA A 89 -8.62 -7.36 9.96
C ALA A 89 -10.05 -6.80 9.87
N TYR A 90 -11.04 -7.67 9.70
CA TYR A 90 -12.45 -7.28 9.65
C TYR A 90 -13.05 -7.05 11.03
N GLY A 91 -12.65 -7.84 12.04
CA GLY A 91 -13.06 -7.69 13.43
C GLY A 91 -12.67 -6.32 14.01
N ARG A 92 -11.51 -5.76 13.61
CA ARG A 92 -11.12 -4.36 13.95
C ARG A 92 -12.05 -3.30 13.40
N LEU A 93 -12.93 -3.66 12.48
CA LEU A 93 -13.95 -2.80 11.90
C LEU A 93 -15.37 -3.14 12.37
N GLY A 94 -15.50 -4.04 13.37
CA GLY A 94 -16.78 -4.49 13.91
C GLY A 94 -17.50 -5.53 13.03
N ILE A 95 -16.79 -6.19 12.12
CA ILE A 95 -17.34 -7.22 11.24
C ILE A 95 -16.82 -8.58 11.67
N GLU A 96 -17.69 -9.37 12.25
CA GLU A 96 -17.38 -10.74 12.68
C GLU A 96 -17.39 -11.69 11.48
N LEU A 97 -16.31 -12.43 11.31
CA LEU A 97 -16.13 -13.42 10.25
C LEU A 97 -15.67 -14.75 10.85
N PRO A 98 -16.06 -15.89 10.24
CA PRO A 98 -15.63 -17.19 10.75
C PRO A 98 -14.11 -17.38 10.58
N HIS A 99 -13.46 -17.90 11.63
CA HIS A 99 -12.04 -18.27 11.61
C HIS A 99 -11.83 -19.62 10.90
N SER A 100 -12.27 -19.69 9.65
CA SER A 100 -12.13 -20.86 8.78
C SER A 100 -12.16 -20.43 7.32
N SER A 101 -11.14 -20.77 6.54
CA SER A 101 -11.11 -20.44 5.11
C SER A 101 -12.26 -21.09 4.32
N TYR A 102 -12.71 -22.26 4.74
CA TYR A 102 -13.88 -22.95 4.14
C TYR A 102 -15.16 -22.16 4.42
N ALA A 103 -15.41 -21.81 5.67
CA ALA A 103 -16.60 -21.04 6.05
C ALA A 103 -16.58 -19.61 5.47
N LEU A 104 -15.41 -18.98 5.36
CA LEU A 104 -15.23 -17.69 4.69
C LEU A 104 -15.59 -17.75 3.22
N TYR A 105 -15.41 -18.90 2.56
CA TYR A 105 -15.75 -19.04 1.14
C TYR A 105 -17.25 -18.90 0.87
N ASP A 106 -18.09 -19.19 1.84
CA ASP A 106 -19.52 -19.06 1.78
C ASP A 106 -20.02 -17.66 2.21
N GLN A 107 -19.11 -16.82 2.70
CA GLN A 107 -19.44 -15.46 3.11
C GLN A 107 -19.39 -14.46 1.93
N GLY A 108 -20.27 -13.48 1.98
CA GLY A 108 -20.28 -12.37 1.05
C GLY A 108 -20.68 -12.75 -0.39
N ARG A 109 -20.47 -11.84 -1.32
CA ARG A 109 -20.83 -12.04 -2.72
C ARG A 109 -19.64 -12.44 -3.58
N ARG A 110 -19.90 -13.22 -4.63
CA ARG A 110 -18.88 -13.56 -5.64
C ARG A 110 -18.43 -12.32 -6.42
N VAL A 111 -17.13 -12.27 -6.70
CA VAL A 111 -16.50 -11.19 -7.48
C VAL A 111 -15.72 -11.79 -8.64
N ALA A 112 -15.89 -11.25 -9.84
CA ALA A 112 -15.05 -11.63 -10.97
C ALA A 112 -13.61 -11.15 -10.73
N ARG A 113 -12.60 -11.94 -11.14
CA ARG A 113 -11.17 -11.62 -10.97
C ARG A 113 -10.80 -10.25 -11.53
N SER A 114 -11.40 -9.83 -12.63
CA SER A 114 -11.20 -8.50 -13.25
C SER A 114 -11.81 -7.34 -12.45
N ARG A 115 -12.68 -7.63 -11.47
CA ARG A 115 -13.38 -6.63 -10.64
C ARG A 115 -12.94 -6.64 -9.18
N MET A 116 -11.80 -7.25 -8.89
CA MET A 116 -11.24 -7.26 -7.53
C MET A 116 -10.94 -5.84 -7.04
N LYS A 117 -11.27 -5.60 -5.77
CA LYS A 117 -10.96 -4.36 -5.03
C LYS A 117 -10.27 -4.69 -3.71
N PRO A 118 -9.47 -3.79 -3.14
CA PRO A 118 -8.87 -4.02 -1.83
C PRO A 118 -9.91 -4.46 -0.80
N GLY A 119 -9.55 -5.47 0.01
CA GLY A 119 -10.43 -6.15 0.96
C GLY A 119 -11.10 -7.40 0.41
N ASP A 120 -11.16 -7.63 -0.89
CA ASP A 120 -11.71 -8.90 -1.39
C ASP A 120 -10.89 -10.09 -0.89
N LEU A 121 -11.59 -11.14 -0.46
CA LEU A 121 -11.00 -12.39 0.00
C LEU A 121 -10.68 -13.30 -1.19
N LEU A 122 -9.46 -13.79 -1.24
CA LEU A 122 -8.94 -14.63 -2.32
C LEU A 122 -8.80 -16.06 -1.83
N PHE A 123 -9.42 -17.00 -2.55
CA PHE A 123 -9.42 -18.42 -2.20
C PHE A 123 -8.69 -19.25 -3.25
N PHE A 124 -7.94 -20.24 -2.78
CA PHE A 124 -7.06 -21.05 -3.62
C PHE A 124 -7.53 -22.51 -3.70
N SER A 125 -7.00 -23.27 -4.66
CA SER A 125 -7.39 -24.67 -4.88
C SER A 125 -7.40 -25.47 -3.57
N GLY A 126 -8.49 -26.19 -3.33
CA GLY A 126 -8.74 -26.95 -2.10
C GLY A 126 -9.32 -26.12 -0.96
N LEU A 127 -9.51 -24.81 -1.13
CA LEU A 127 -10.08 -23.85 -0.15
C LEU A 127 -9.36 -23.81 1.22
N GLY A 128 -8.28 -24.55 1.39
CA GLY A 128 -7.50 -24.56 2.64
C GLY A 128 -6.66 -23.31 2.88
N HIS A 129 -6.79 -22.28 2.03
CA HIS A 129 -6.05 -21.04 2.16
C HIS A 129 -6.84 -19.84 1.66
N VAL A 130 -6.67 -18.73 2.36
CA VAL A 130 -7.27 -17.43 2.05
C VAL A 130 -6.25 -16.30 2.19
N GLY A 131 -6.38 -15.26 1.37
CA GLY A 131 -5.65 -14.00 1.49
C GLY A 131 -6.56 -12.81 1.25
N ILE A 132 -6.10 -11.61 1.60
CA ILE A 132 -6.82 -10.37 1.39
C ILE A 132 -6.18 -9.62 0.21
N TYR A 133 -6.96 -9.29 -0.81
CA TYR A 133 -6.49 -8.48 -1.93
C TYR A 133 -6.21 -7.04 -1.48
N ILE A 134 -5.06 -6.49 -1.87
CA ILE A 134 -4.62 -5.15 -1.48
C ILE A 134 -4.45 -4.20 -2.67
N GLY A 135 -4.95 -4.61 -3.85
CA GLY A 135 -4.78 -3.82 -5.07
C GLY A 135 -3.52 -4.18 -5.86
N LEU A 136 -3.45 -3.66 -7.09
CA LEU A 136 -2.28 -3.79 -7.98
C LEU A 136 -1.80 -5.24 -8.18
N GLY A 137 -2.73 -6.20 -8.23
CA GLY A 137 -2.42 -7.62 -8.39
C GLY A 137 -1.66 -8.23 -7.21
N ARG A 138 -1.81 -7.69 -5.99
CA ARG A 138 -1.14 -8.16 -4.77
C ARG A 138 -2.14 -8.58 -3.71
N MET A 139 -1.71 -9.47 -2.83
CA MET A 139 -2.45 -9.83 -1.63
C MET A 139 -1.54 -9.84 -0.41
N VAL A 140 -2.13 -9.70 0.77
CA VAL A 140 -1.51 -9.99 2.08
C VAL A 140 -2.11 -11.29 2.61
N HIS A 141 -1.27 -12.14 3.19
CA HIS A 141 -1.67 -13.43 3.76
C HIS A 141 -0.69 -13.94 4.80
N ALA A 142 -1.13 -14.88 5.64
CA ALA A 142 -0.30 -15.71 6.50
C ALA A 142 -0.16 -17.10 5.84
N PRO A 143 1.00 -17.47 5.25
CA PRO A 143 1.11 -18.63 4.36
C PRO A 143 1.00 -19.99 5.05
N HIS A 144 1.96 -20.32 5.90
CA HIS A 144 2.10 -21.61 6.59
C HIS A 144 3.14 -21.53 7.72
N SER A 145 3.23 -22.57 8.53
CA SER A 145 4.23 -22.70 9.62
C SER A 145 5.65 -22.43 9.14
N GLY A 146 6.42 -21.74 9.96
CA GLY A 146 7.79 -21.32 9.65
C GLY A 146 7.90 -20.03 8.83
N THR A 147 6.77 -19.43 8.44
CA THR A 147 6.73 -18.18 7.70
C THR A 147 6.13 -17.04 8.53
N ARG A 148 5.96 -15.91 7.89
CA ARG A 148 5.35 -14.71 8.49
C ARG A 148 4.27 -14.16 7.55
N VAL A 149 3.37 -13.35 8.09
CA VAL A 149 2.46 -12.53 7.27
C VAL A 149 3.28 -11.75 6.25
N GLN A 150 2.88 -11.83 5.00
CA GLN A 150 3.63 -11.23 3.89
C GLN A 150 2.72 -10.76 2.76
N VAL A 151 3.25 -9.87 1.94
CA VAL A 151 2.62 -9.42 0.68
C VAL A 151 3.24 -10.17 -0.49
N VAL A 152 2.40 -10.72 -1.35
CA VAL A 152 2.83 -11.42 -2.57
C VAL A 152 2.09 -10.91 -3.81
N LYS A 153 2.75 -11.00 -4.98
CA LYS A 153 2.12 -10.74 -6.28
C LYS A 153 1.33 -11.97 -6.73
N LEU A 154 0.11 -11.77 -7.22
CA LEU A 154 -0.71 -12.84 -7.79
C LEU A 154 -0.17 -13.25 -9.17
N GLY A 155 -0.19 -12.36 -10.13
CA GLY A 155 0.37 -12.48 -11.47
C GLY A 155 0.62 -13.90 -11.98
N ARG A 156 1.85 -14.19 -12.39
CA ARG A 156 2.35 -15.53 -12.79
C ARG A 156 2.79 -16.41 -11.62
N SER A 157 2.56 -16.02 -10.38
CA SER A 157 2.92 -16.83 -9.22
C SER A 157 2.04 -18.08 -9.11
N SER A 158 2.48 -19.05 -8.32
CA SER A 158 1.70 -20.25 -7.99
C SER A 158 0.34 -19.90 -7.36
N TYR A 159 0.24 -18.80 -6.66
CA TYR A 159 -1.03 -18.28 -6.12
C TYR A 159 -1.98 -17.85 -7.24
N GLY A 160 -1.49 -17.11 -8.23
CA GLY A 160 -2.32 -16.66 -9.34
C GLY A 160 -2.91 -17.81 -10.14
N ALA A 161 -2.14 -18.88 -10.36
CA ALA A 161 -2.59 -20.09 -11.06
C ALA A 161 -3.63 -20.90 -10.26
N ARG A 162 -3.55 -20.86 -8.93
CA ARG A 162 -4.44 -21.62 -8.03
C ARG A 162 -5.64 -20.84 -7.52
N LEU A 163 -5.83 -19.58 -7.92
CA LEU A 163 -6.97 -18.76 -7.50
C LEU A 163 -8.28 -19.31 -8.08
N VAL A 164 -9.15 -19.83 -7.22
CA VAL A 164 -10.43 -20.47 -7.60
C VAL A 164 -11.66 -19.63 -7.24
N GLY A 165 -11.52 -18.65 -6.38
CA GLY A 165 -12.65 -17.82 -5.99
C GLY A 165 -12.25 -16.50 -5.36
N VAL A 166 -13.13 -15.52 -5.52
CA VAL A 166 -13.02 -14.22 -4.85
C VAL A 166 -14.36 -13.91 -4.19
N ARG A 167 -14.33 -13.44 -2.95
CA ARG A 167 -15.51 -13.01 -2.20
C ARG A 167 -15.32 -11.59 -1.70
N ARG A 168 -16.38 -10.81 -1.79
CA ARG A 168 -16.45 -9.49 -1.15
C ARG A 168 -17.34 -9.57 0.04
N VAL A 169 -16.81 -9.30 1.22
CA VAL A 169 -17.58 -9.21 2.46
C VAL A 169 -18.61 -8.10 2.30
N ILE A 170 -19.88 -8.43 2.55
CA ILE A 170 -20.99 -7.48 2.58
C ILE A 170 -21.27 -7.22 4.05
N HIS A 171 -21.30 -5.96 4.42
CA HIS A 171 -21.79 -5.52 5.74
C HIS A 171 -23.01 -4.64 5.49
N THR A 172 -24.03 -4.86 6.25
CA THR A 172 -25.27 -4.07 6.29
C THR A 172 -25.16 -2.99 7.34
#